data_c46b1ac91f6e85c583a189cb14cbf996
#
_entry.id   c46b1ac91f6e85c583a189cb14cbf996
#
_cell.length_a   1.000
_cell.length_b   1.000
_cell.length_c   1.000
_cell.angle_alpha   90.00
_cell.angle_beta   90.00
_cell.angle_gamma   90.00
#
_symmetry.space_group_name_H-M   'P 1'
#
loop_
_entity.id
_entity.type
_entity.pdbx_description
1 polymer ?
#
loop_
_entity_poly.entity_id
_entity_poly.type
_entity_poly.pdbx_seq_one_letter_code
_entity_poly.pdbx_strand_id
1 'polypeptide(L)'
;MSSHPLARAVEGVQERTVSGALITGGCLLLIVSLLTGELSSYLSPKYIHHLGVDDGDSAVGSRPFHVPDRLPIELSATFAHIKCDDLELSVEAARGLREAVDRVDFRAPLPRELAGWSEASVSEGCTLDGQLRVGKVSAHFSVGLTAAAAPARPNVIMVQSFLRQLGGGGPARNMTHKVHVFRFGSRSSVTRNAPLDGLVSPDMDGQARYALKVIPTLVDDGWFPTVSNQYSLAESYVSAQALRSDSTAVPGVVFFYDFFPVMVQVKKERTTLLEFLVSLCAVVGGCVALASLLDGAVFSTSRVLAGKAD
;
A
#
# COMPACT_ATOMS: atom_id res chain seq x y z
N MET A 1 -66.84 20.99 -46.00
CA MET A 1 -65.48 20.50 -45.79
C MET A 1 -65.31 20.36 -44.29
N SER A 2 -65.41 19.13 -43.84
CA SER A 2 -65.41 18.74 -42.44
C SER A 2 -63.97 18.63 -41.94
N SER A 3 -63.54 19.57 -41.12
CA SER A 3 -62.20 19.48 -40.45
C SER A 3 -62.28 18.45 -39.32
N HIS A 4 -61.50 17.40 -39.43
CA HIS A 4 -61.37 16.29 -38.46
C HIS A 4 -61.17 16.81 -37.03
N PRO A 5 -61.93 16.37 -36.04
CA PRO A 5 -61.80 16.83 -34.65
C PRO A 5 -60.39 16.42 -34.00
N LEU A 6 -59.71 15.43 -34.54
CA LEU A 6 -58.40 15.02 -34.07
C LEU A 6 -57.26 16.02 -34.38
N ALA A 7 -57.45 16.84 -35.43
CA ALA A 7 -56.43 17.86 -35.76
C ALA A 7 -56.45 19.03 -34.78
N ARG A 8 -57.57 19.33 -34.12
CA ARG A 8 -57.69 20.38 -33.08
C ARG A 8 -57.14 19.97 -31.73
N ALA A 9 -57.04 18.66 -31.44
CA ALA A 9 -56.57 18.17 -30.18
C ALA A 9 -55.01 18.24 -30.08
N VAL A 10 -54.29 18.32 -31.22
CA VAL A 10 -52.83 18.35 -31.27
C VAL A 10 -52.27 19.77 -31.21
N GLU A 11 -53.03 20.80 -31.61
CA GLU A 11 -52.59 22.21 -31.62
C GLU A 11 -52.54 22.89 -30.24
N GLY A 12 -53.15 22.29 -29.20
CA GLY A 12 -53.29 22.92 -27.88
C GLY A 12 -52.19 22.58 -26.84
N VAL A 13 -51.11 21.88 -27.20
CA VAL A 13 -50.23 21.28 -26.19
C VAL A 13 -48.82 21.94 -26.13
N GLN A 14 -48.55 22.99 -26.88
CA GLN A 14 -47.25 23.64 -26.84
C GLN A 14 -47.28 25.07 -26.28
N GLU A 15 -47.79 25.26 -25.07
CA GLU A 15 -47.49 26.46 -24.30
C GLU A 15 -46.04 26.39 -23.79
N ARG A 16 -45.18 27.18 -24.40
CA ARG A 16 -43.77 27.32 -23.96
C ARG A 16 -43.75 28.09 -22.66
N THR A 17 -43.69 27.36 -21.54
CA THR A 17 -43.57 27.97 -20.23
C THR A 17 -42.10 28.15 -19.88
N VAL A 18 -41.75 29.23 -19.20
CA VAL A 18 -40.35 29.50 -18.73
C VAL A 18 -39.88 28.38 -17.78
N SER A 19 -40.81 27.81 -16.98
CA SER A 19 -40.55 26.68 -16.09
C SER A 19 -40.15 25.42 -16.86
N GLY A 20 -40.83 25.09 -17.95
CA GLY A 20 -40.46 23.95 -18.80
C GLY A 20 -39.07 24.11 -19.46
N ALA A 21 -38.70 25.34 -19.88
CA ALA A 21 -37.38 25.62 -20.42
C ALA A 21 -36.28 25.42 -19.37
N LEU A 22 -36.52 25.83 -18.13
CA LEU A 22 -35.56 25.63 -17.01
C LEU A 22 -35.41 24.14 -16.66
N ILE A 23 -36.50 23.38 -16.61
CA ILE A 23 -36.49 21.93 -16.35
C ILE A 23 -35.71 21.22 -17.47
N THR A 24 -35.99 21.56 -18.74
CA THR A 24 -35.27 20.94 -19.87
C THR A 24 -33.81 21.30 -19.89
N GLY A 25 -33.42 22.56 -19.63
CA GLY A 25 -32.04 23.00 -19.53
C GLY A 25 -31.30 22.30 -18.38
N GLY A 26 -31.93 22.19 -17.21
CA GLY A 26 -31.38 21.48 -16.06
C GLY A 26 -31.20 19.98 -16.34
N CYS A 27 -32.17 19.35 -16.99
CA CYS A 27 -32.07 17.94 -17.40
C CYS A 27 -30.90 17.71 -18.38
N LEU A 28 -30.72 18.61 -19.35
CA LEU A 28 -29.66 18.50 -20.35
C LEU A 28 -28.29 18.63 -19.70
N LEU A 29 -28.12 19.57 -18.77
CA LEU A 29 -26.85 19.70 -18.00
C LEU A 29 -26.58 18.46 -17.15
N LEU A 30 -27.63 17.91 -16.53
CA LEU A 30 -27.50 16.70 -15.72
C LEU A 30 -27.14 15.49 -16.59
N ILE A 31 -27.75 15.31 -17.75
CA ILE A 31 -27.41 14.27 -18.71
C ILE A 31 -25.95 14.40 -19.14
N VAL A 32 -25.48 15.58 -19.54
CA VAL A 32 -24.08 15.79 -19.96
C VAL A 32 -23.11 15.46 -18.81
N SER A 33 -23.42 15.88 -17.60
CA SER A 33 -22.60 15.58 -16.42
C SER A 33 -22.53 14.08 -16.13
N LEU A 34 -23.63 13.36 -16.20
CA LEU A 34 -23.66 11.91 -15.97
C LEU A 34 -22.98 11.15 -17.11
N LEU A 35 -23.18 11.56 -18.38
CA LEU A 35 -22.51 10.95 -19.51
C LEU A 35 -21.00 11.10 -19.47
N THR A 36 -20.48 12.26 -19.03
CA THR A 36 -19.05 12.47 -18.85
C THR A 36 -18.50 11.59 -17.72
N GLY A 37 -19.27 11.38 -16.64
CA GLY A 37 -18.94 10.45 -15.56
C GLY A 37 -18.86 9.01 -16.05
N GLU A 38 -19.87 8.54 -16.79
CA GLU A 38 -19.89 7.19 -17.38
C GLU A 38 -18.74 6.97 -18.36
N LEU A 39 -18.46 7.95 -19.21
CA LEU A 39 -17.32 7.88 -20.13
C LEU A 39 -15.98 7.80 -19.39
N SER A 40 -15.81 8.59 -18.33
CA SER A 40 -14.63 8.54 -17.48
C SER A 40 -14.48 7.16 -16.81
N SER A 41 -15.57 6.61 -16.30
CA SER A 41 -15.61 5.27 -15.69
C SER A 41 -15.28 4.16 -16.69
N TYR A 42 -15.80 4.27 -17.94
CA TYR A 42 -15.49 3.32 -19.02
C TYR A 42 -14.02 3.35 -19.44
N LEU A 43 -13.41 4.54 -19.49
CA LEU A 43 -12.01 4.71 -19.85
C LEU A 43 -11.04 4.30 -18.71
N SER A 44 -11.52 4.32 -17.47
CA SER A 44 -10.72 3.99 -16.29
C SER A 44 -10.77 2.49 -16.01
N PRO A 45 -9.61 1.80 -15.87
CA PRO A 45 -9.61 0.39 -15.50
C PRO A 45 -10.12 0.20 -14.08
N LYS A 46 -10.99 -0.79 -13.88
CA LYS A 46 -11.48 -1.20 -12.57
C LYS A 46 -10.65 -2.37 -12.05
N TYR A 47 -10.09 -2.22 -10.84
CA TYR A 47 -9.35 -3.29 -10.18
C TYR A 47 -10.26 -4.00 -9.19
N ILE A 48 -10.42 -5.31 -9.36
CA ILE A 48 -11.20 -6.16 -8.46
C ILE A 48 -10.24 -7.01 -7.66
N HIS A 49 -10.43 -7.06 -6.36
CA HIS A 49 -9.62 -7.82 -5.43
C HIS A 49 -10.34 -9.12 -5.04
N HIS A 50 -9.72 -10.24 -5.31
CA HIS A 50 -10.17 -11.55 -4.85
C HIS A 50 -9.16 -12.10 -3.84
N LEU A 51 -9.68 -12.79 -2.83
CA LEU A 51 -8.85 -13.51 -1.87
C LEU A 51 -8.80 -14.99 -2.30
N GLY A 52 -7.61 -15.53 -2.38
CA GLY A 52 -7.34 -16.93 -2.69
C GLY A 52 -6.35 -17.54 -1.70
N VAL A 53 -6.20 -18.84 -1.73
CA VAL A 53 -5.15 -19.52 -0.98
C VAL A 53 -3.87 -19.52 -1.82
N ASP A 54 -2.72 -19.26 -1.20
CA ASP A 54 -1.41 -19.39 -1.86
C ASP A 54 -1.01 -20.88 -1.88
N ASP A 55 -1.42 -21.59 -2.91
CA ASP A 55 -1.13 -23.01 -3.15
C ASP A 55 0.13 -23.24 -4.03
N GLY A 56 0.83 -22.17 -4.40
CA GLY A 56 2.03 -22.21 -5.24
C GLY A 56 1.74 -22.32 -6.74
N ASP A 57 0.61 -22.89 -7.13
CA ASP A 57 0.20 -23.11 -8.52
C ASP A 57 -1.08 -22.33 -8.84
N SER A 58 -1.06 -21.01 -8.65
CA SER A 58 -2.24 -20.20 -8.93
C SER A 58 -2.49 -20.09 -10.44
N ALA A 59 -3.67 -20.54 -10.86
CA ALA A 59 -4.14 -20.31 -12.22
C ALA A 59 -4.76 -18.92 -12.33
N VAL A 60 -4.14 -18.03 -13.10
CA VAL A 60 -4.72 -16.74 -13.46
C VAL A 60 -5.42 -16.91 -14.81
N GLY A 61 -6.75 -16.97 -14.77
CA GLY A 61 -7.54 -17.32 -15.95
C GLY A 61 -7.23 -18.76 -16.43
N SER A 62 -6.86 -18.92 -17.70
CA SER A 62 -6.48 -20.23 -18.27
C SER A 62 -4.97 -20.49 -18.27
N ARG A 63 -4.17 -19.66 -17.60
CA ARG A 63 -2.71 -19.76 -17.63
C ARG A 63 -2.18 -20.19 -16.28
N PRO A 64 -1.45 -21.32 -16.19
CA PRO A 64 -0.75 -21.69 -14.97
C PRO A 64 0.36 -20.67 -14.71
N PHE A 65 0.42 -20.14 -13.52
CA PHE A 65 1.45 -19.21 -13.07
C PHE A 65 2.11 -19.77 -11.84
N HIS A 66 3.40 -20.04 -11.94
CA HIS A 66 4.18 -20.51 -10.78
C HIS A 66 4.66 -19.31 -9.95
N VAL A 67 4.22 -19.26 -8.72
CA VAL A 67 4.70 -18.28 -7.74
C VAL A 67 6.07 -18.76 -7.23
N PRO A 68 7.14 -17.95 -7.35
CA PRO A 68 8.46 -18.40 -6.96
C PRO A 68 8.53 -18.73 -5.45
N ASP A 69 9.16 -19.85 -5.12
CA ASP A 69 9.36 -20.30 -3.73
C ASP A 69 10.30 -19.39 -2.93
N ARG A 70 11.13 -18.62 -3.65
CA ARG A 70 12.04 -17.66 -3.04
C ARG A 70 11.76 -16.26 -3.54
N LEU A 71 11.69 -15.34 -2.62
CA LEU A 71 11.43 -13.93 -2.89
C LEU A 71 12.67 -13.09 -2.59
N PRO A 72 13.05 -12.18 -3.49
CA PRO A 72 14.08 -11.20 -3.19
C PRO A 72 13.53 -10.15 -2.20
N ILE A 73 14.31 -9.82 -1.18
CA ILE A 73 14.10 -8.65 -0.33
C ILE A 73 15.11 -7.61 -0.75
N GLU A 74 14.65 -6.40 -1.01
CA GLU A 74 15.48 -5.22 -1.22
C GLU A 74 15.43 -4.38 0.07
N LEU A 75 16.60 -4.12 0.66
CA LEU A 75 16.75 -3.33 1.88
C LEU A 75 17.78 -2.23 1.64
N SER A 76 17.41 -0.99 1.93
CA SER A 76 18.33 0.13 2.02
C SER A 76 18.05 0.89 3.32
N ALA A 77 19.04 0.97 4.19
CA ALA A 77 18.91 1.62 5.50
C ALA A 77 20.18 2.35 5.89
N THR A 78 20.04 3.54 6.48
CA THR A 78 21.17 4.34 6.99
C THR A 78 21.15 4.37 8.51
N PHE A 79 22.30 4.09 9.11
CA PHE A 79 22.58 4.22 10.54
C PHE A 79 23.41 5.48 10.77
N ALA A 80 22.92 6.42 11.57
CA ALA A 80 23.53 7.75 11.70
C ALA A 80 24.78 7.77 12.57
N HIS A 81 24.93 6.82 13.49
CA HIS A 81 25.93 6.84 14.55
C HIS A 81 26.87 5.63 14.59
N ILE A 82 26.86 4.80 13.54
CA ILE A 82 27.60 3.55 13.50
C ILE A 82 28.44 3.50 12.24
N LYS A 83 29.71 3.13 12.38
CA LYS A 83 30.64 2.91 11.26
C LYS A 83 30.26 1.66 10.48
N CYS A 84 30.58 1.64 9.20
CA CYS A 84 30.34 0.48 8.35
C CYS A 84 31.09 -0.78 8.83
N ASP A 85 32.30 -0.62 9.36
CA ASP A 85 33.12 -1.73 9.89
C ASP A 85 32.51 -2.38 11.15
N ASP A 86 31.65 -1.65 11.85
CA ASP A 86 31.01 -2.09 13.08
C ASP A 86 29.64 -2.74 12.84
N LEU A 87 29.10 -2.68 11.60
CA LEU A 87 27.82 -3.26 11.24
C LEU A 87 27.98 -4.63 10.58
N GLU A 88 27.05 -5.53 10.92
CA GLU A 88 26.96 -6.87 10.34
C GLU A 88 25.50 -7.22 10.05
N LEU A 89 25.26 -7.81 8.88
CA LEU A 89 23.98 -8.40 8.54
C LEU A 89 24.01 -9.89 8.88
N SER A 90 23.17 -10.30 9.82
CA SER A 90 22.98 -11.70 10.19
C SER A 90 21.64 -12.20 9.70
N VAL A 91 21.65 -13.34 9.00
CA VAL A 91 20.44 -13.97 8.47
C VAL A 91 20.28 -15.32 9.13
N GLU A 92 19.21 -15.50 9.89
CA GLU A 92 18.87 -16.79 10.47
C GLU A 92 17.91 -17.54 9.56
N ALA A 93 18.45 -18.58 8.93
CA ALA A 93 17.67 -19.47 8.09
C ALA A 93 16.66 -20.28 8.91
N ALA A 94 15.42 -20.33 8.49
CA ALA A 94 14.49 -21.32 8.98
C ALA A 94 15.04 -22.74 8.75
N ARG A 95 14.79 -23.66 9.66
CA ARG A 95 15.36 -25.02 9.65
C ARG A 95 15.29 -25.67 8.26
N GLY A 96 16.46 -25.85 7.62
CA GLY A 96 16.62 -26.58 6.37
C GLY A 96 16.56 -25.73 5.09
N LEU A 97 16.21 -24.45 5.14
CA LEU A 97 16.32 -23.55 3.98
C LEU A 97 17.57 -22.68 4.17
N ARG A 98 18.49 -22.74 3.19
CA ARG A 98 19.58 -21.77 3.10
C ARG A 98 19.01 -20.48 2.52
N GLU A 99 18.86 -19.47 3.35
CA GLU A 99 18.65 -18.12 2.86
C GLU A 99 19.94 -17.63 2.21
N ALA A 100 19.83 -17.11 1.01
CA ALA A 100 20.98 -16.63 0.29
C ALA A 100 21.04 -15.09 0.41
N VAL A 101 22.15 -14.61 0.90
CA VAL A 101 22.53 -13.21 0.77
C VAL A 101 23.10 -13.06 -0.63
N ASP A 102 22.38 -12.39 -1.53
CA ASP A 102 22.84 -12.21 -2.91
C ASP A 102 23.88 -11.10 -2.98
N ARG A 103 23.60 -9.98 -2.32
CA ARG A 103 24.48 -8.81 -2.31
C ARG A 103 24.24 -7.99 -1.04
N VAL A 104 25.33 -7.58 -0.42
CA VAL A 104 25.30 -6.62 0.70
C VAL A 104 26.48 -5.68 0.52
N ASP A 105 26.16 -4.40 0.40
CA ASP A 105 27.16 -3.35 0.28
C ASP A 105 26.99 -2.39 1.46
N PHE A 106 28.08 -2.13 2.17
CA PHE A 106 28.15 -1.10 3.21
C PHE A 106 28.93 0.09 2.67
N ARG A 107 28.36 1.28 2.74
CA ARG A 107 28.98 2.50 2.24
C ARG A 107 28.71 3.70 3.13
N ALA A 108 29.54 4.73 2.97
CA ALA A 108 29.27 6.02 3.59
C ALA A 108 27.92 6.58 3.10
N PRO A 109 27.13 7.19 4.00
CA PRO A 109 25.82 7.74 3.65
C PRO A 109 25.97 8.98 2.74
N LEU A 110 25.03 9.12 1.82
CA LEU A 110 24.92 10.33 0.99
C LEU A 110 24.21 11.44 1.79
N PRO A 111 24.48 12.74 1.49
CA PRO A 111 23.83 13.86 2.21
C PRO A 111 22.29 13.78 2.22
N ARG A 112 21.67 13.32 1.13
CA ARG A 112 20.22 13.14 1.04
C ARG A 112 19.66 12.05 1.96
N GLU A 113 20.47 11.05 2.30
CA GLU A 113 20.10 9.94 3.18
C GLU A 113 20.10 10.38 4.64
N LEU A 114 20.93 11.35 4.95
CA LEU A 114 21.03 11.99 6.26
C LEU A 114 20.00 13.13 6.44
N ALA A 115 19.22 13.44 5.41
CA ALA A 115 18.19 14.48 5.50
C ALA A 115 17.19 14.14 6.63
N GLY A 116 17.04 15.08 7.57
CA GLY A 116 16.21 14.93 8.78
C GLY A 116 17.00 14.72 10.07
N TRP A 117 18.30 14.46 9.97
CA TRP A 117 19.22 14.48 11.12
C TRP A 117 20.06 15.78 11.12
N SER A 118 20.37 16.27 12.31
CA SER A 118 21.31 17.40 12.45
C SER A 118 22.73 16.93 12.07
N GLU A 119 23.43 17.70 11.23
CA GLU A 119 24.83 17.40 10.87
C GLU A 119 25.75 17.25 12.11
N ALA A 120 25.43 17.95 13.18
CA ALA A 120 26.16 17.83 14.46
C ALA A 120 25.91 16.50 15.18
N SER A 121 24.82 15.79 14.87
CA SER A 121 24.49 14.50 15.49
C SER A 121 25.01 13.31 14.71
N VAL A 122 25.43 13.49 13.46
CA VAL A 122 25.95 12.43 12.59
C VAL A 122 27.47 12.43 12.68
N SER A 123 28.03 11.56 13.50
CA SER A 123 29.49 11.51 13.67
C SER A 123 30.18 10.60 12.63
N GLU A 124 29.63 9.43 12.35
CA GLU A 124 30.22 8.41 11.46
C GLU A 124 29.13 7.45 11.02
N GLY A 125 28.30 7.84 10.04
CA GLY A 125 27.18 7.03 9.58
C GLY A 125 27.56 5.93 8.58
N CYS A 126 26.70 4.92 8.45
CA CYS A 126 26.79 3.87 7.43
C CYS A 126 25.45 3.60 6.76
N THR A 127 25.45 3.46 5.44
CA THR A 127 24.30 2.98 4.67
C THR A 127 24.54 1.55 4.24
N LEU A 128 23.58 0.70 4.56
CA LEU A 128 23.49 -0.69 4.13
C LEU A 128 22.54 -0.75 2.91
N ASP A 129 23.05 -1.25 1.79
CA ASP A 129 22.25 -1.62 0.63
C ASP A 129 22.35 -3.15 0.45
N GLY A 130 21.23 -3.86 0.60
CA GLY A 130 21.18 -5.31 0.61
C GLY A 130 20.11 -5.90 -0.29
N GLN A 131 20.46 -7.03 -0.93
CA GLN A 131 19.52 -7.93 -1.60
C GLN A 131 19.65 -9.32 -1.00
N LEU A 132 18.54 -9.82 -0.47
CA LEU A 132 18.44 -11.12 0.18
C LEU A 132 17.41 -11.96 -0.58
N ARG A 133 17.62 -13.27 -0.69
CA ARG A 133 16.59 -14.22 -1.15
C ARG A 133 16.12 -15.07 -0.01
N VAL A 134 14.85 -14.92 0.31
CA VAL A 134 14.22 -15.62 1.44
C VAL A 134 13.17 -16.60 0.93
N GLY A 135 13.01 -17.71 1.67
CA GLY A 135 11.91 -18.65 1.46
C GLY A 135 10.59 -18.09 1.99
N LYS A 136 9.47 -18.64 1.52
CA LYS A 136 8.13 -18.31 2.01
C LYS A 136 7.84 -18.99 3.35
N VAL A 137 8.70 -18.79 4.33
CA VAL A 137 8.55 -19.32 5.69
C VAL A 137 8.83 -18.21 6.68
N SER A 138 8.25 -18.34 7.87
CA SER A 138 8.52 -17.40 8.96
C SER A 138 9.99 -17.47 9.38
N ALA A 139 10.71 -16.36 9.30
CA ALA A 139 12.11 -16.27 9.69
C ALA A 139 12.44 -14.82 10.11
N HIS A 140 13.71 -14.57 10.39
CA HIS A 140 14.17 -13.23 10.69
C HIS A 140 15.60 -13.02 10.20
N PHE A 141 15.93 -11.76 9.96
CA PHE A 141 17.29 -11.30 9.78
C PHE A 141 17.52 -10.04 10.62
N SER A 142 18.75 -9.78 10.94
CA SER A 142 19.10 -8.64 11.78
C SER A 142 20.30 -7.88 11.23
N VAL A 143 20.28 -6.57 11.41
CA VAL A 143 21.40 -5.68 11.23
C VAL A 143 21.84 -5.25 12.61
N GLY A 144 23.02 -5.69 13.03
CA GLY A 144 23.51 -5.46 14.37
C GLY A 144 24.99 -5.08 14.39
N LEU A 145 25.54 -4.94 15.57
CA LEU A 145 26.95 -4.69 15.77
C LEU A 145 27.76 -5.98 15.57
N THR A 146 28.90 -5.87 14.91
CA THR A 146 29.88 -6.98 14.80
C THR A 146 30.29 -7.47 16.18
N ALA A 147 30.75 -8.71 16.27
CA ALA A 147 31.20 -9.29 17.54
C ALA A 147 32.31 -8.48 18.21
N ALA A 148 33.13 -7.77 17.42
CA ALA A 148 34.20 -6.89 17.91
C ALA A 148 33.66 -5.56 18.45
N ALA A 149 32.57 -5.03 17.85
CA ALA A 149 31.95 -3.77 18.22
C ALA A 149 30.84 -3.94 19.27
N ALA A 150 30.29 -5.15 19.38
CA ALA A 150 29.26 -5.45 20.36
C ALA A 150 29.84 -5.41 21.80
N PRO A 151 29.06 -4.91 22.77
CA PRO A 151 29.48 -4.95 24.16
C PRO A 151 29.73 -6.40 24.54
N ALA A 152 30.96 -6.65 25.12
CA ALA A 152 31.44 -7.99 25.45
C ALA A 152 30.38 -8.83 26.20
N ARG A 153 30.00 -9.95 25.60
CA ARG A 153 29.03 -10.88 26.23
C ARG A 153 29.71 -11.53 27.45
N PRO A 154 29.06 -11.62 28.59
CA PRO A 154 29.62 -12.22 29.77
C PRO A 154 29.60 -13.76 29.70
N ASN A 155 30.53 -14.35 28.95
CA ASN A 155 30.73 -15.80 28.98
C ASN A 155 31.75 -16.24 30.01
N VAL A 156 32.30 -15.35 30.83
CA VAL A 156 33.26 -15.65 31.87
C VAL A 156 32.76 -15.13 33.22
N ILE A 157 32.37 -16.02 34.00
CA ILE A 157 31.38 -16.06 35.07
C ILE A 157 31.68 -15.22 36.32
N MET A 158 32.81 -14.55 36.49
CA MET A 158 33.05 -13.76 37.70
C MET A 158 33.68 -12.38 37.54
N VAL A 159 34.62 -12.24 36.66
CA VAL A 159 35.38 -10.98 36.55
C VAL A 159 34.64 -9.92 35.82
N GLN A 160 33.78 -10.28 34.85
CA GLN A 160 33.00 -9.33 34.07
C GLN A 160 31.76 -8.83 34.79
N SER A 161 31.14 -9.60 35.66
CA SER A 161 30.06 -9.09 36.52
C SER A 161 30.55 -8.01 37.48
N PHE A 162 31.75 -8.16 37.98
CA PHE A 162 32.40 -7.18 38.85
C PHE A 162 32.82 -5.91 38.06
N LEU A 163 33.37 -6.05 36.85
CA LEU A 163 33.71 -4.93 35.98
C LEU A 163 32.44 -4.17 35.48
N ARG A 164 31.32 -4.87 35.24
CA ARG A 164 30.06 -4.25 34.95
C ARG A 164 29.50 -3.42 36.11
N GLN A 165 29.67 -3.88 37.32
CA GLN A 165 29.27 -3.19 38.54
C GLN A 165 30.11 -1.92 38.81
N LEU A 166 31.34 -1.88 38.28
CA LEU A 166 32.22 -0.74 38.29
C LEU A 166 32.06 0.24 37.11
N GLY A 167 31.02 0.07 36.29
CA GLY A 167 30.71 0.98 35.17
C GLY A 167 31.36 0.60 33.85
N GLY A 168 31.94 -0.59 33.72
CA GLY A 168 32.61 -1.09 32.51
C GLY A 168 31.70 -1.67 31.42
N GLY A 169 30.46 -1.19 31.30
CA GLY A 169 29.67 -1.38 30.08
C GLY A 169 30.20 -0.40 29.04
N GLY A 170 30.66 -0.89 27.89
CA GLY A 170 31.00 -0.01 26.77
C GLY A 170 29.87 0.97 26.49
N PRO A 171 30.15 2.12 25.89
CA PRO A 171 29.12 3.14 25.62
C PRO A 171 27.97 2.50 24.86
N ALA A 172 26.74 2.73 25.33
CA ALA A 172 25.54 2.36 24.59
C ALA A 172 25.65 3.01 23.21
N ARG A 173 25.72 2.18 22.16
CA ARG A 173 25.81 2.72 20.80
C ARG A 173 24.41 3.05 20.32
N ASN A 174 24.26 4.26 19.82
CA ASN A 174 23.01 4.73 19.26
C ASN A 174 22.71 3.99 17.95
N MET A 175 21.61 3.23 17.96
CA MET A 175 21.12 2.43 16.83
C MET A 175 20.04 3.16 16.01
N THR A 176 19.95 4.49 16.13
CA THR A 176 19.05 5.29 15.32
C THR A 176 19.31 5.09 13.85
N HIS A 177 18.27 4.76 13.12
CA HIS A 177 18.36 4.42 11.69
C HIS A 177 17.18 4.96 10.90
N LYS A 178 17.37 5.04 9.60
CA LYS A 178 16.34 5.39 8.63
C LYS A 178 16.30 4.32 7.55
N VAL A 179 15.13 3.75 7.33
CA VAL A 179 14.90 2.81 6.23
C VAL A 179 14.48 3.60 4.99
N HIS A 180 15.25 3.53 3.92
CA HIS A 180 14.95 4.22 2.66
C HIS A 180 14.07 3.39 1.76
N VAL A 181 14.36 2.09 1.68
CA VAL A 181 13.66 1.13 0.84
C VAL A 181 13.58 -0.20 1.57
N PHE A 182 12.39 -0.75 1.64
CA PHE A 182 12.17 -2.12 2.09
C PHE A 182 11.06 -2.78 1.27
N ARG A 183 11.39 -3.85 0.55
CA ARG A 183 10.44 -4.51 -0.35
C ARG A 183 10.63 -6.00 -0.41
N PHE A 184 9.50 -6.71 -0.56
CA PHE A 184 9.46 -8.13 -0.89
C PHE A 184 9.08 -8.30 -2.35
N GLY A 185 9.98 -8.83 -3.18
CA GLY A 185 9.74 -9.09 -4.60
C GLY A 185 9.87 -7.87 -5.50
N SER A 186 9.29 -7.95 -6.68
CA SER A 186 9.35 -6.88 -7.68
C SER A 186 8.40 -5.72 -7.36
N ARG A 187 8.79 -4.52 -7.77
CA ARG A 187 7.96 -3.33 -7.64
C ARG A 187 6.77 -3.39 -8.60
N SER A 188 5.55 -3.33 -8.07
CA SER A 188 4.34 -3.16 -8.87
C SER A 188 3.75 -1.76 -8.67
N SER A 189 3.20 -1.19 -9.74
CA SER A 189 2.50 0.10 -9.68
C SER A 189 1.17 0.02 -8.91
N VAL A 190 0.60 -1.17 -8.81
CA VAL A 190 -0.68 -1.43 -8.14
C VAL A 190 -0.52 -1.61 -6.64
N THR A 191 0.62 -2.17 -6.20
CA THR A 191 0.91 -2.43 -4.80
C THR A 191 1.92 -1.39 -4.29
N ARG A 192 1.41 -0.31 -3.71
CA ARG A 192 2.25 0.80 -3.20
C ARG A 192 2.54 0.72 -1.71
N ASN A 193 1.97 -0.24 -1.00
CA ASN A 193 2.08 -0.26 0.45
C ASN A 193 3.44 -0.79 0.91
N ALA A 194 4.34 0.12 1.26
CA ALA A 194 5.66 -0.15 1.84
C ALA A 194 5.84 0.70 3.11
N PRO A 195 5.25 0.30 4.24
CA PRO A 195 5.19 1.12 5.45
C PRO A 195 6.56 1.40 6.09
N LEU A 196 7.59 0.63 5.77
CA LEU A 196 8.96 0.88 6.20
C LEU A 196 9.69 1.92 5.36
N ASP A 197 9.23 2.21 4.14
CA ASP A 197 9.90 3.17 3.26
C ASP A 197 9.83 4.59 3.88
N GLY A 198 10.99 5.16 4.17
CA GLY A 198 11.12 6.48 4.79
C GLY A 198 10.96 6.50 6.32
N LEU A 199 10.78 5.35 6.97
CA LEU A 199 10.68 5.27 8.41
C LEU A 199 11.99 5.70 9.06
N VAL A 200 11.90 6.59 10.04
CA VAL A 200 13.00 7.02 10.90
C VAL A 200 12.72 6.49 12.30
N SER A 201 13.65 5.71 12.84
CA SER A 201 13.52 5.22 14.22
C SER A 201 13.68 6.37 15.22
N PRO A 202 13.06 6.26 16.41
CA PRO A 202 13.39 7.16 17.51
C PRO A 202 14.85 7.03 17.90
N ASP A 203 15.36 8.00 18.66
CA ASP A 203 16.68 7.91 19.25
C ASP A 203 16.73 6.74 20.24
N MET A 204 17.60 5.76 19.97
CA MET A 204 17.57 4.50 20.69
C MET A 204 18.97 3.88 20.85
N ASP A 205 19.20 3.29 22.00
CA ASP A 205 20.45 2.60 22.38
C ASP A 205 20.32 1.05 22.42
N GLY A 206 19.16 0.54 22.05
CA GLY A 206 18.80 -0.87 22.20
C GLY A 206 18.53 -1.60 20.89
N GLN A 207 17.38 -2.26 20.81
CA GLN A 207 16.97 -3.07 19.68
C GLN A 207 15.63 -2.59 19.12
N ALA A 208 15.60 -2.28 17.83
CA ALA A 208 14.35 -2.12 17.07
C ALA A 208 13.89 -3.49 16.55
N ARG A 209 12.63 -3.81 16.70
CA ARG A 209 12.02 -5.03 16.20
C ARG A 209 10.87 -4.68 15.27
N TYR A 210 11.00 -5.05 14.01
CA TYR A 210 9.98 -4.86 12.98
C TYR A 210 9.34 -6.20 12.66
N ALA A 211 8.08 -6.37 13.01
CA ALA A 211 7.32 -7.56 12.66
C ALA A 211 6.51 -7.30 11.40
N LEU A 212 6.80 -8.06 10.35
CA LEU A 212 6.28 -7.89 9.00
C LEU A 212 5.40 -9.08 8.65
N LYS A 213 4.11 -8.83 8.41
CA LYS A 213 3.21 -9.84 7.83
C LYS A 213 3.09 -9.60 6.34
N VAL A 214 3.64 -10.52 5.57
CA VAL A 214 3.73 -10.44 4.12
C VAL A 214 2.52 -11.12 3.49
N ILE A 215 1.83 -10.40 2.61
CA ILE A 215 0.66 -10.86 1.87
C ILE A 215 1.04 -10.94 0.41
N PRO A 216 1.18 -12.14 -0.16
CA PRO A 216 1.42 -12.31 -1.58
C PRO A 216 0.27 -11.70 -2.39
N THR A 217 0.61 -10.91 -3.40
CA THR A 217 -0.36 -10.24 -4.25
C THR A 217 -0.05 -10.57 -5.71
N LEU A 218 -1.01 -11.19 -6.39
CA LEU A 218 -0.94 -11.49 -7.80
C LEU A 218 -1.70 -10.42 -8.57
N VAL A 219 -1.01 -9.68 -9.42
CA VAL A 219 -1.60 -8.63 -10.25
C VAL A 219 -1.73 -9.15 -11.67
N ASP A 220 -2.97 -9.27 -12.15
CA ASP A 220 -3.29 -9.64 -13.52
C ASP A 220 -3.69 -8.40 -14.32
N ASP A 221 -2.74 -7.86 -15.07
CA ASP A 221 -2.96 -6.74 -16.00
C ASP A 221 -3.56 -7.19 -17.35
N GLY A 222 -3.84 -8.49 -17.50
CA GLY A 222 -4.39 -9.10 -18.71
C GLY A 222 -3.34 -9.50 -19.75
N TRP A 223 -2.08 -9.06 -19.63
CA TRP A 223 -0.97 -9.44 -20.53
C TRP A 223 -0.02 -10.42 -19.85
N PHE A 224 0.53 -10.01 -18.71
CA PHE A 224 1.43 -10.85 -17.92
C PHE A 224 1.09 -10.71 -16.44
N PRO A 225 0.78 -11.83 -15.75
CA PRO A 225 0.59 -11.81 -14.32
C PRO A 225 1.91 -11.46 -13.62
N THR A 226 1.86 -10.55 -12.67
CA THR A 226 3.03 -10.13 -11.89
C THR A 226 2.78 -10.40 -10.42
N VAL A 227 3.73 -11.10 -9.76
CA VAL A 227 3.68 -11.27 -8.31
C VAL A 227 4.33 -10.06 -7.67
N SER A 228 3.60 -9.46 -6.76
CA SER A 228 4.06 -8.43 -5.85
C SER A 228 3.70 -8.83 -4.43
N ASN A 229 4.36 -8.26 -3.45
CA ASN A 229 4.08 -8.58 -2.05
C ASN A 229 3.84 -7.28 -1.30
N GLN A 230 2.73 -7.25 -0.58
CA GLN A 230 2.42 -6.20 0.38
C GLN A 230 2.77 -6.71 1.76
N TYR A 231 3.08 -5.82 2.68
CA TYR A 231 3.28 -6.21 4.06
C TYR A 231 2.68 -5.18 5.03
N SER A 232 2.24 -5.68 6.17
CA SER A 232 1.90 -4.83 7.31
C SER A 232 3.06 -4.79 8.28
N LEU A 233 3.19 -3.69 9.02
CA LEU A 233 4.28 -3.41 9.94
C LEU A 233 3.74 -3.29 11.35
N ALA A 234 4.39 -3.96 12.30
CA ALA A 234 4.29 -3.68 13.72
C ALA A 234 5.68 -3.40 14.29
N GLU A 235 5.81 -2.31 15.02
CA GLU A 235 7.07 -1.82 15.55
C GLU A 235 7.15 -2.06 17.06
N SER A 236 8.31 -2.43 17.54
CA SER A 236 8.60 -2.55 18.97
C SER A 236 10.05 -2.17 19.23
N TYR A 237 10.26 -1.39 20.27
CA TYR A 237 11.57 -0.91 20.67
C TYR A 237 11.92 -1.44 22.06
N VAL A 238 13.10 -2.03 22.19
CA VAL A 238 13.60 -2.58 23.43
C VAL A 238 14.84 -1.79 23.84
N SER A 239 14.83 -1.18 25.02
CA SER A 239 15.98 -0.41 25.52
C SER A 239 17.17 -1.28 25.81
N ALA A 240 18.39 -0.72 25.76
CA ALA A 240 19.61 -1.42 26.13
C ALA A 240 19.58 -1.99 27.56
N GLN A 241 18.86 -1.33 28.47
CA GLN A 241 18.70 -1.81 29.84
C GLN A 241 17.86 -3.09 29.89
N ALA A 242 16.78 -3.18 29.13
CA ALA A 242 15.95 -4.38 29.04
C ALA A 242 16.71 -5.51 28.30
N LEU A 243 17.51 -5.20 27.27
CA LEU A 243 18.37 -6.16 26.59
C LEU A 243 19.44 -6.80 27.49
N ARG A 244 19.90 -6.07 28.52
CA ARG A 244 20.89 -6.62 29.46
C ARG A 244 20.34 -7.78 30.30
N SER A 245 19.03 -7.85 30.47
CA SER A 245 18.36 -8.97 31.16
C SER A 245 18.24 -10.21 30.26
N ASP A 246 18.30 -10.03 28.94
CA ASP A 246 18.24 -11.10 27.95
C ASP A 246 19.67 -11.37 27.42
N SER A 247 20.24 -12.50 27.79
CA SER A 247 21.62 -12.87 27.43
C SER A 247 21.82 -13.13 25.94
N THR A 248 20.74 -13.26 25.16
CA THR A 248 20.77 -13.60 23.73
C THR A 248 20.56 -12.38 22.82
N ALA A 249 19.96 -11.32 23.34
CA ALA A 249 19.62 -10.15 22.56
C ALA A 249 20.80 -9.21 22.36
N VAL A 250 21.05 -8.80 21.12
CA VAL A 250 22.12 -7.88 20.71
C VAL A 250 21.49 -6.56 20.27
N PRO A 251 22.09 -5.39 20.59
CA PRO A 251 21.67 -4.12 20.02
C PRO A 251 21.67 -4.16 18.50
N GLY A 252 20.62 -3.65 17.90
CA GLY A 252 20.48 -3.71 16.44
C GLY A 252 19.05 -3.52 15.97
N VAL A 253 18.83 -3.84 14.72
CA VAL A 253 17.53 -3.85 14.07
C VAL A 253 17.19 -5.27 13.64
N VAL A 254 16.07 -5.79 14.08
CA VAL A 254 15.63 -7.15 13.74
C VAL A 254 14.35 -7.08 12.94
N PHE A 255 14.37 -7.71 11.79
CA PHE A 255 13.23 -7.83 10.89
C PHE A 255 12.68 -9.26 10.98
N PHE A 256 11.55 -9.42 11.64
CA PHE A 256 10.78 -10.66 11.64
C PHE A 256 9.79 -10.62 10.49
N TYR A 257 9.78 -11.61 9.65
CA TYR A 257 8.79 -11.72 8.58
C TYR A 257 8.05 -13.04 8.63
N ASP A 258 6.77 -12.96 8.30
CA ASP A 258 5.85 -14.10 8.28
C ASP A 258 4.96 -13.99 7.05
N PHE A 259 4.85 -15.07 6.29
CA PHE A 259 4.01 -15.09 5.08
C PHE A 259 2.61 -15.54 5.40
N PHE A 260 1.65 -14.74 4.99
CA PHE A 260 0.25 -15.09 5.16
C PHE A 260 -0.16 -16.15 4.13
N PRO A 261 -0.91 -17.18 4.51
CA PRO A 261 -1.30 -18.27 3.62
C PRO A 261 -2.38 -17.87 2.60
N VAL A 262 -2.86 -16.63 2.69
CA VAL A 262 -3.86 -16.08 1.78
C VAL A 262 -3.20 -15.12 0.82
N MET A 263 -3.49 -15.27 -0.47
CA MET A 263 -3.02 -14.41 -1.55
C MET A 263 -4.11 -13.46 -2.01
N VAL A 264 -3.75 -12.22 -2.30
CA VAL A 264 -4.64 -11.25 -2.93
C VAL A 264 -4.45 -11.30 -4.44
N GLN A 265 -5.50 -11.62 -5.18
CA GLN A 265 -5.51 -11.56 -6.64
C GLN A 265 -6.15 -10.24 -7.07
N VAL A 266 -5.40 -9.39 -7.73
CA VAL A 266 -5.85 -8.12 -8.29
C VAL A 266 -6.05 -8.30 -9.78
N LYS A 267 -7.30 -8.34 -10.21
CA LYS A 267 -7.68 -8.48 -11.61
C LYS A 267 -8.13 -7.16 -12.18
N LYS A 268 -7.56 -6.79 -13.31
CA LYS A 268 -7.98 -5.60 -14.06
C LYS A 268 -9.15 -5.96 -14.94
N GLU A 269 -10.32 -5.46 -14.60
CA GLU A 269 -11.50 -5.61 -15.42
C GLU A 269 -11.80 -4.33 -16.19
N ARG A 270 -12.26 -4.50 -17.42
CA ARG A 270 -12.79 -3.42 -18.24
C ARG A 270 -14.26 -3.66 -18.47
N THR A 271 -15.07 -2.65 -18.31
CA THR A 271 -16.49 -2.70 -18.67
C THR A 271 -16.65 -3.04 -20.15
N THR A 272 -17.57 -3.93 -20.47
CA THR A 272 -17.85 -4.28 -21.86
C THR A 272 -18.56 -3.12 -22.58
N LEU A 273 -18.39 -3.02 -23.90
CA LEU A 273 -19.12 -2.04 -24.71
C LEU A 273 -20.63 -2.13 -24.52
N LEU A 274 -21.14 -3.35 -24.37
CA LEU A 274 -22.57 -3.57 -24.17
C LEU A 274 -23.07 -2.99 -22.84
N GLU A 275 -22.35 -3.24 -21.74
CA GLU A 275 -22.64 -2.65 -20.42
C GLU A 275 -22.61 -1.13 -20.47
N PHE A 276 -21.62 -0.56 -21.15
CA PHE A 276 -21.51 0.89 -21.34
C PHE A 276 -22.72 1.45 -22.09
N LEU A 277 -23.14 0.82 -23.20
CA LEU A 277 -24.31 1.24 -23.98
C LEU A 277 -25.61 1.14 -23.16
N VAL A 278 -25.78 0.07 -22.39
CA VAL A 278 -26.95 -0.09 -21.51
C VAL A 278 -26.97 1.01 -20.45
N SER A 279 -25.83 1.32 -19.83
CA SER A 279 -25.72 2.42 -18.85
C SER A 279 -26.07 3.77 -19.47
N LEU A 280 -25.57 4.07 -20.69
CA LEU A 280 -25.94 5.30 -21.41
C LEU A 280 -27.46 5.41 -21.66
N CYS A 281 -28.09 4.33 -22.12
CA CYS A 281 -29.53 4.31 -22.34
C CYS A 281 -30.31 4.52 -21.04
N ALA A 282 -29.86 3.89 -19.95
CA ALA A 282 -30.50 4.04 -18.64
C ALA A 282 -30.40 5.48 -18.10
N VAL A 283 -29.21 6.11 -18.23
CA VAL A 283 -29.02 7.51 -17.83
C VAL A 283 -29.92 8.46 -18.61
N VAL A 284 -29.92 8.37 -19.94
CA VAL A 284 -30.73 9.25 -20.79
C VAL A 284 -32.20 9.03 -20.55
N GLY A 285 -32.64 7.76 -20.56
CA GLY A 285 -34.07 7.42 -20.33
C GLY A 285 -34.57 7.83 -18.94
N GLY A 286 -33.76 7.60 -17.91
CA GLY A 286 -34.10 8.00 -16.53
C GLY A 286 -34.22 9.51 -16.38
N CYS A 287 -33.28 10.29 -16.92
CA CYS A 287 -33.32 11.75 -16.86
C CYS A 287 -34.52 12.33 -17.59
N VAL A 288 -34.84 11.81 -18.78
CA VAL A 288 -36.01 12.26 -19.55
C VAL A 288 -37.32 11.91 -18.81
N ALA A 289 -37.41 10.71 -18.25
CA ALA A 289 -38.61 10.31 -17.48
C ALA A 289 -38.78 11.20 -16.22
N LEU A 290 -37.70 11.48 -15.48
CA LEU A 290 -37.78 12.39 -14.33
C LEU A 290 -38.16 13.82 -14.72
N ALA A 291 -37.59 14.34 -15.81
CA ALA A 291 -37.94 15.68 -16.32
C ALA A 291 -39.41 15.77 -16.69
N SER A 292 -39.95 14.74 -17.34
CA SER A 292 -41.36 14.65 -17.71
C SER A 292 -42.29 14.62 -16.49
N LEU A 293 -41.92 13.88 -15.44
CA LEU A 293 -42.69 13.83 -14.18
C LEU A 293 -42.67 15.19 -13.46
N LEU A 294 -41.49 15.84 -13.41
CA LEU A 294 -41.33 17.16 -12.78
C LEU A 294 -42.15 18.23 -13.53
N ASP A 295 -42.10 18.23 -14.87
CA ASP A 295 -42.88 19.17 -15.68
C ASP A 295 -44.39 18.98 -15.45
N GLY A 296 -44.85 17.73 -15.45
CA GLY A 296 -46.24 17.39 -15.12
C GLY A 296 -46.67 17.84 -13.71
N ALA A 297 -45.81 17.68 -12.72
CA ALA A 297 -46.07 18.11 -11.35
C ALA A 297 -46.15 19.64 -11.23
N VAL A 298 -45.20 20.36 -11.84
CA VAL A 298 -45.17 21.83 -11.86
C VAL A 298 -46.37 22.40 -12.55
N PHE A 299 -46.77 21.83 -13.71
CA PHE A 299 -47.96 22.25 -14.45
C PHE A 299 -49.25 22.02 -13.66
N SER A 300 -49.38 20.87 -13.03
CA SER A 300 -50.52 20.55 -12.18
C SER A 300 -50.65 21.51 -10.99
N THR A 301 -49.53 21.82 -10.32
CA THR A 301 -49.49 22.74 -9.18
C THR A 301 -49.81 24.18 -9.59
N SER A 302 -49.30 24.64 -10.72
CA SER A 302 -49.58 25.98 -11.25
C SER A 302 -51.06 26.17 -11.60
N ARG A 303 -51.74 25.13 -12.13
CA ARG A 303 -53.15 25.14 -12.43
C ARG A 303 -54.04 25.23 -11.18
N VAL A 304 -53.64 24.49 -10.13
CA VAL A 304 -54.37 24.52 -8.84
C VAL A 304 -54.24 25.89 -8.18
N LEU A 305 -53.10 26.53 -8.27
CA LEU A 305 -52.86 27.87 -7.71
C LEU A 305 -53.59 28.97 -8.50
N ALA A 306 -53.63 28.88 -9.83
CA ALA A 306 -54.35 29.82 -10.68
C ALA A 306 -55.88 29.71 -10.50
N GLY A 307 -56.42 28.48 -10.35
CA GLY A 307 -57.88 28.28 -10.12
C GLY A 307 -58.37 28.61 -8.69
N LYS A 308 -57.46 29.02 -7.78
CA LYS A 308 -57.75 29.45 -6.40
C LYS A 308 -57.71 30.98 -6.26
N ALA A 309 -57.32 31.69 -7.32
CA ALA A 309 -57.19 33.14 -7.36
C ALA A 309 -58.40 33.85 -8.02
N ASP A 310 -59.36 33.09 -8.59
CA ASP A 310 -60.68 33.50 -9.03
C ASP A 310 -61.73 33.05 -7.98
#